data_09f38a0f8742cc566d02da7c4ce38b0c
#
_entry.id   09f38a0f8742cc566d02da7c4ce38b0c
#
_cell.length_a   1.000
_cell.length_b   1.000
_cell.length_c   1.000
_cell.angle_alpha   90.00
_cell.angle_beta   90.00
_cell.angle_gamma   90.00
#
_symmetry.space_group_name_H-M   'P 1'
#
loop_
_entity.id
_entity.type
_entity.pdbx_description
1 polymer ?
#
loop_
_entity_poly.entity_id
_entity_poly.type
_entity_poly.pdbx_seq_one_letter_code
_entity_poly.pdbx_strand_id
1 'polypeptide(L)'
;YAQYLPKLQENLPVPAKYKKEKANANPDMNAYDVIYYAGDCNAGSKNIAINLPNDPRVHAAKGSRKLQLKNSMQAKFEKMVVPISKLLITPDQQKHISFDAFFENVMFHEVAHGLGIKYTLNGKQDVRSALQNYYTSIEEGKADILGLFCVTKLAEWGVLENKDLMDNYVTFIAGIFRSV
;
A
#
# COMPACT_ATOMS: atom_id res chain seq x y z
N TYR A 1 3.25 0.11 -13.25
CA TYR A 1 1.85 0.39 -12.79
C TYR A 1 1.54 1.89 -12.74
N ALA A 2 2.51 2.74 -12.63
CA ALA A 2 2.37 4.18 -12.49
C ALA A 2 1.50 4.87 -13.56
N GLN A 3 1.60 4.44 -14.78
CA GLN A 3 0.78 4.95 -15.89
C GLN A 3 -0.74 4.75 -15.67
N TYR A 4 -1.13 3.82 -14.80
CA TYR A 4 -2.53 3.56 -14.48
C TYR A 4 -3.09 4.41 -13.34
N LEU A 5 -2.25 5.15 -12.60
CA LEU A 5 -2.71 5.96 -11.46
C LEU A 5 -3.83 6.95 -11.81
N PRO A 6 -3.77 7.70 -12.92
CA PRO A 6 -4.88 8.58 -13.30
C PRO A 6 -6.18 7.80 -13.51
N LYS A 7 -6.11 6.65 -14.19
CA LYS A 7 -7.27 5.80 -14.44
C LYS A 7 -7.81 5.18 -13.15
N LEU A 8 -6.93 4.79 -12.21
CA LEU A 8 -7.33 4.30 -10.89
C LEU A 8 -8.05 5.39 -10.09
N GLN A 9 -7.52 6.62 -10.06
CA GLN A 9 -8.14 7.76 -9.40
C GLN A 9 -9.55 8.05 -9.95
N GLU A 10 -9.73 8.03 -11.26
CA GLU A 10 -11.03 8.24 -11.91
C GLU A 10 -12.03 7.13 -11.57
N ASN A 11 -11.56 5.91 -11.37
CA ASN A 11 -12.39 4.74 -11.09
C ASN A 11 -12.58 4.45 -9.59
N LEU A 12 -12.10 5.31 -8.68
CA LEU A 12 -12.33 5.13 -7.24
C LEU A 12 -13.82 4.91 -6.94
N PRO A 13 -14.19 4.00 -6.03
CA PRO A 13 -15.57 3.68 -5.69
C PRO A 13 -16.21 4.74 -4.78
N VAL A 14 -16.06 6.01 -5.15
CA VAL A 14 -16.54 7.18 -4.40
C VAL A 14 -17.21 8.20 -5.33
N PRO A 15 -18.09 9.08 -4.82
CA PRO A 15 -18.70 10.12 -5.64
C PRO A 15 -17.69 11.02 -6.35
N ALA A 16 -18.05 11.53 -7.54
CA ALA A 16 -17.18 12.33 -8.41
C ALA A 16 -16.53 13.54 -7.72
N LYS A 17 -17.19 14.14 -6.74
CA LYS A 17 -16.63 15.27 -5.96
C LYS A 17 -15.34 14.93 -5.22
N TYR A 18 -15.08 13.65 -4.93
CA TYR A 18 -13.86 13.16 -4.27
C TYR A 18 -12.78 12.67 -5.25
N LYS A 19 -13.01 12.79 -6.56
CA LYS A 19 -12.09 12.33 -7.61
C LYS A 19 -11.44 13.48 -8.40
N LYS A 20 -11.72 14.73 -8.03
CA LYS A 20 -11.33 15.91 -8.79
C LYS A 20 -9.82 16.19 -8.78
N GLU A 21 -9.13 15.76 -7.73
CA GLU A 21 -7.69 15.95 -7.63
C GLU A 21 -6.96 14.92 -8.51
N LYS A 22 -5.92 15.39 -9.19
CA LYS A 22 -5.07 14.49 -9.98
C LYS A 22 -4.22 13.63 -9.05
N ALA A 23 -4.18 12.33 -9.32
CA ALA A 23 -3.20 11.45 -8.68
C ALA A 23 -1.80 11.95 -9.01
N ASN A 24 -0.92 11.98 -8.01
CA ASN A 24 0.46 12.40 -8.24
C ASN A 24 1.17 11.29 -9.03
N ALA A 25 1.41 11.55 -10.31
CA ALA A 25 1.91 10.58 -11.27
C ALA A 25 3.45 10.39 -11.20
N ASN A 26 4.09 10.72 -10.09
CA ASN A 26 5.53 10.48 -9.98
C ASN A 26 5.82 9.24 -9.13
N PRO A 27 5.91 8.07 -9.75
CA PRO A 27 6.16 6.80 -9.10
C PRO A 27 7.59 6.38 -9.35
N ASP A 28 8.51 7.00 -8.66
CA ASP A 28 9.83 6.39 -8.48
C ASP A 28 9.69 5.30 -7.40
N MET A 29 8.98 4.23 -7.79
CA MET A 29 8.80 3.05 -6.95
C MET A 29 9.69 1.93 -7.47
N ASN A 30 10.62 1.52 -6.64
CA ASN A 30 11.58 0.47 -6.97
C ASN A 30 11.61 -0.59 -5.87
N ALA A 31 11.82 -1.84 -6.27
CA ALA A 31 12.07 -2.95 -5.36
C ALA A 31 13.58 -3.20 -5.28
N TYR A 32 14.07 -3.37 -4.07
CA TYR A 32 15.49 -3.61 -3.78
C TYR A 32 15.66 -4.79 -2.84
N ASP A 33 16.78 -5.47 -2.96
CA ASP A 33 17.25 -6.37 -1.93
C ASP A 33 18.23 -5.61 -1.00
N VAL A 34 17.96 -5.65 0.30
CA VAL A 34 18.83 -5.06 1.30
C VAL A 34 20.05 -5.94 1.48
N ILE A 35 21.24 -5.36 1.30
CA ILE A 35 22.49 -6.05 1.55
C ILE A 35 22.91 -5.89 3.02
N TYR A 36 22.65 -4.71 3.59
CA TYR A 36 23.10 -4.38 4.95
C TYR A 36 22.19 -3.34 5.62
N TYR A 37 21.90 -3.54 6.90
CA TYR A 37 21.28 -2.55 7.77
C TYR A 37 22.31 -1.97 8.73
N ALA A 38 22.37 -0.64 8.84
CA ALA A 38 23.27 0.07 9.73
C ALA A 38 22.51 0.69 10.91
N GLY A 39 23.21 0.88 12.03
CA GLY A 39 22.69 1.57 13.21
C GLY A 39 21.41 0.94 13.76
N ASP A 40 20.49 1.78 14.23
CA ASP A 40 19.24 1.37 14.87
C ASP A 40 18.32 0.56 13.94
N CYS A 41 18.47 0.68 12.62
CA CYS A 41 17.74 -0.16 11.66
C CYS A 41 18.08 -1.65 11.78
N ASN A 42 19.17 -2.00 12.43
CA ASN A 42 19.59 -3.40 12.65
C ASN A 42 19.05 -4.00 13.95
N ALA A 43 18.48 -3.18 14.83
CA ALA A 43 17.89 -3.59 16.10
C ALA A 43 16.35 -3.50 16.01
N GLY A 44 15.63 -4.56 16.38
CA GLY A 44 14.19 -4.54 16.51
C GLY A 44 13.42 -4.56 15.17
N SER A 45 12.52 -3.60 14.97
CA SER A 45 11.64 -3.56 13.79
C SER A 45 12.37 -3.04 12.55
N LYS A 46 12.64 -3.93 11.60
CA LYS A 46 13.23 -3.57 10.31
C LYS A 46 12.15 -3.04 9.37
N ASN A 47 12.41 -1.91 8.72
CA ASN A 47 11.54 -1.38 7.69
C ASN A 47 11.48 -2.33 6.49
N ILE A 48 10.29 -2.48 5.91
CA ILE A 48 10.07 -3.27 4.69
C ILE A 48 9.77 -2.39 3.47
N ALA A 49 9.40 -1.15 3.73
CA ALA A 49 9.20 -0.13 2.72
C ALA A 49 9.65 1.23 3.26
N ILE A 50 10.07 2.11 2.37
CA ILE A 50 10.50 3.46 2.70
C ILE A 50 9.86 4.43 1.70
N ASN A 51 9.21 5.48 2.20
CA ASN A 51 8.66 6.56 1.40
C ASN A 51 9.23 7.89 1.91
N LEU A 52 10.21 8.42 1.22
CA LEU A 52 10.93 9.63 1.62
C LEU A 52 11.11 10.60 0.45
N PRO A 53 11.20 11.90 0.71
CA PRO A 53 11.08 12.61 1.99
C PRO A 53 9.61 12.77 2.44
N ASN A 54 9.38 12.98 3.74
CA ASN A 54 8.03 13.19 4.31
C ASN A 54 7.57 14.66 4.31
N ASP A 55 8.37 15.60 3.81
CA ASP A 55 8.00 17.01 3.72
C ASP A 55 7.10 17.25 2.50
N PRO A 56 5.84 17.73 2.68
CA PRO A 56 4.91 17.98 1.58
C PRO A 56 5.46 18.97 0.52
N ARG A 57 6.28 19.94 0.93
CA ARG A 57 6.87 20.94 0.02
C ARG A 57 7.92 20.28 -0.87
N VAL A 58 8.73 19.38 -0.31
CA VAL A 58 9.72 18.61 -1.08
C VAL A 58 9.01 17.63 -1.99
N HIS A 59 7.95 16.97 -1.51
CA HIS A 59 7.09 16.12 -2.33
C HIS A 59 6.54 16.83 -3.57
N ALA A 60 6.02 18.06 -3.38
CA ALA A 60 5.47 18.86 -4.48
C ALA A 60 6.55 19.29 -5.48
N ALA A 61 7.77 19.61 -5.02
CA ALA A 61 8.84 20.14 -5.84
C ALA A 61 9.73 19.08 -6.49
N LYS A 62 9.98 17.97 -5.82
CA LYS A 62 10.97 16.93 -6.19
C LYS A 62 10.40 15.52 -6.30
N GLY A 63 9.15 15.30 -5.91
CA GLY A 63 8.56 13.98 -5.76
C GLY A 63 9.03 13.24 -4.51
N SER A 64 8.69 11.96 -4.43
CA SER A 64 9.16 11.06 -3.36
C SER A 64 9.68 9.76 -3.95
N ARG A 65 10.62 9.13 -3.27
CA ARG A 65 11.07 7.77 -3.58
C ARG A 65 10.35 6.78 -2.71
N LYS A 66 9.77 5.78 -3.34
CA LYS A 66 9.15 4.63 -2.68
C LYS A 66 10.02 3.41 -2.93
N LEU A 67 10.63 2.91 -1.86
CA LEU A 67 11.50 1.75 -1.91
C LEU A 67 10.79 0.58 -1.24
N GLN A 68 10.70 -0.54 -1.94
CA GLN A 68 10.21 -1.80 -1.39
C GLN A 68 11.41 -2.71 -1.14
N LEU A 69 11.58 -3.20 0.08
CA LEU A 69 12.72 -4.03 0.49
C LEU A 69 12.34 -5.50 0.40
N LYS A 70 12.44 -6.09 -0.80
CA LYS A 70 11.85 -7.38 -1.16
C LYS A 70 12.29 -8.52 -0.24
N ASN A 71 13.59 -8.67 0.00
CA ASN A 71 14.11 -9.75 0.86
C ASN A 71 13.70 -9.59 2.33
N SER A 72 13.56 -8.34 2.82
CA SER A 72 13.04 -8.07 4.17
C SER A 72 11.54 -8.39 4.26
N MET A 73 10.78 -8.10 3.21
CA MET A 73 9.37 -8.48 3.11
C MET A 73 9.22 -9.98 3.07
N GLN A 74 10.08 -10.70 2.32
CA GLN A 74 10.11 -12.16 2.28
C GLN A 74 10.32 -12.74 3.67
N ALA A 75 11.32 -12.25 4.40
CA ALA A 75 11.60 -12.71 5.76
C ALA A 75 10.42 -12.47 6.72
N LYS A 76 9.75 -11.30 6.64
CA LYS A 76 8.55 -11.03 7.45
C LYS A 76 7.37 -11.91 7.06
N PHE A 77 7.18 -12.15 5.77
CA PHE A 77 6.15 -13.07 5.30
C PHE A 77 6.34 -14.48 5.87
N GLU A 78 7.53 -15.04 5.74
CA GLU A 78 7.85 -16.40 6.20
C GLU A 78 7.81 -16.53 7.73
N LYS A 79 8.28 -15.53 8.46
CA LYS A 79 8.42 -15.60 9.92
C LYS A 79 7.21 -15.10 10.69
N MET A 80 6.32 -14.34 10.05
CA MET A 80 5.15 -13.75 10.72
C MET A 80 3.84 -14.14 10.02
N VAL A 81 3.66 -13.81 8.74
CA VAL A 81 2.38 -14.01 8.05
C VAL A 81 2.05 -15.49 7.89
N VAL A 82 3.01 -16.31 7.50
CA VAL A 82 2.80 -17.78 7.34
C VAL A 82 2.44 -18.45 8.67
N PRO A 83 3.13 -18.25 9.80
CA PRO A 83 2.71 -18.79 11.08
C PRO A 83 1.33 -18.31 11.55
N ILE A 84 1.03 -17.01 11.39
CA ILE A 84 -0.28 -16.43 11.72
C ILE A 84 -1.38 -17.10 10.88
N SER A 85 -1.19 -17.23 9.59
CA SER A 85 -2.17 -17.83 8.69
C SER A 85 -2.50 -19.28 9.05
N LYS A 86 -1.52 -20.05 9.51
CA LYS A 86 -1.75 -21.43 9.97
C LYS A 86 -2.66 -21.54 11.18
N LEU A 87 -2.71 -20.47 11.99
CA LEU A 87 -3.53 -20.43 13.21
C LEU A 87 -4.92 -19.84 12.99
N LEU A 88 -5.01 -18.82 12.12
CA LEU A 88 -6.20 -17.96 12.03
C LEU A 88 -6.97 -18.08 10.70
N ILE A 89 -6.34 -18.61 9.65
CA ILE A 89 -7.00 -18.81 8.36
C ILE A 89 -7.47 -20.26 8.25
N THR A 90 -8.69 -20.45 7.78
CA THR A 90 -9.28 -21.80 7.62
C THR A 90 -8.45 -22.65 6.66
N PRO A 91 -8.35 -23.97 6.89
CA PRO A 91 -7.45 -24.85 6.10
C PRO A 91 -7.68 -24.80 4.60
N ASP A 92 -8.92 -24.66 4.15
CA ASP A 92 -9.31 -24.58 2.75
C ASP A 92 -8.85 -23.29 2.07
N GLN A 93 -8.65 -22.21 2.83
CA GLN A 93 -8.19 -20.92 2.35
C GLN A 93 -6.67 -20.73 2.49
N GLN A 94 -5.96 -21.55 3.26
CA GLN A 94 -4.51 -21.43 3.44
C GLN A 94 -3.71 -21.56 2.14
N LYS A 95 -4.25 -22.23 1.12
CA LYS A 95 -3.66 -22.32 -0.24
C LYS A 95 -3.47 -20.95 -0.91
N HIS A 96 -4.24 -19.93 -0.48
CA HIS A 96 -4.18 -18.57 -1.00
C HIS A 96 -3.15 -17.68 -0.29
N ILE A 97 -2.42 -18.20 0.71
CA ILE A 97 -1.35 -17.45 1.37
C ILE A 97 -0.12 -17.43 0.47
N SER A 98 0.17 -16.27 -0.10
CA SER A 98 1.18 -16.10 -1.13
C SER A 98 2.09 -14.91 -0.83
N PHE A 99 3.41 -15.08 -1.04
CA PHE A 99 4.36 -13.98 -0.91
C PHE A 99 4.14 -12.90 -1.98
N ASP A 100 3.85 -13.29 -3.20
CA ASP A 100 3.60 -12.34 -4.28
C ASP A 100 2.38 -11.46 -3.98
N ALA A 101 1.31 -12.07 -3.44
CA ALA A 101 0.14 -11.34 -2.98
C ALA A 101 0.47 -10.40 -1.80
N PHE A 102 1.28 -10.85 -0.84
CA PHE A 102 1.74 -10.00 0.26
C PHE A 102 2.55 -8.80 -0.24
N PHE A 103 3.48 -9.04 -1.15
CA PHE A 103 4.31 -8.01 -1.76
C PHE A 103 3.46 -6.97 -2.52
N GLU A 104 2.50 -7.44 -3.34
CA GLU A 104 1.59 -6.59 -4.08
C GLU A 104 0.68 -5.77 -3.15
N ASN A 105 0.10 -6.38 -2.12
CA ASN A 105 -0.75 -5.68 -1.17
C ASN A 105 -0.01 -4.53 -0.50
N VAL A 106 1.24 -4.73 -0.05
CA VAL A 106 2.06 -3.66 0.53
C VAL A 106 2.43 -2.61 -0.52
N MET A 107 2.79 -3.03 -1.72
CA MET A 107 3.13 -2.11 -2.80
C MET A 107 1.95 -1.20 -3.17
N PHE A 108 0.76 -1.78 -3.34
CA PHE A 108 -0.42 -0.99 -3.70
C PHE A 108 -1.00 -0.20 -2.52
N HIS A 109 -0.77 -0.61 -1.28
CA HIS A 109 -1.01 0.23 -0.10
C HIS A 109 -0.23 1.55 -0.20
N GLU A 110 1.09 1.47 -0.47
CA GLU A 110 1.94 2.66 -0.65
C GLU A 110 1.49 3.52 -1.86
N VAL A 111 1.03 2.89 -2.94
CA VAL A 111 0.45 3.59 -4.09
C VAL A 111 -0.83 4.31 -3.69
N ALA A 112 -1.69 3.65 -2.92
CA ALA A 112 -3.00 4.15 -2.51
C ALA A 112 -2.95 5.39 -1.61
N HIS A 113 -1.85 5.62 -0.88
CA HIS A 113 -1.60 6.90 -0.22
C HIS A 113 -1.62 8.08 -1.19
N GLY A 114 -1.28 7.84 -2.46
CA GLY A 114 -1.34 8.85 -3.54
C GLY A 114 -2.75 9.15 -4.05
N LEU A 115 -3.73 8.30 -3.78
CA LEU A 115 -5.10 8.38 -4.29
C LEU A 115 -6.05 9.13 -3.33
N GLY A 116 -7.19 9.54 -3.85
CA GLY A 116 -8.21 10.28 -3.10
C GLY A 116 -7.94 11.78 -3.01
N ILE A 117 -8.65 12.46 -2.12
CA ILE A 117 -8.52 13.90 -1.91
C ILE A 117 -7.34 14.24 -0.98
N LYS A 118 -6.67 15.35 -1.25
CA LYS A 118 -5.62 15.94 -0.40
C LYS A 118 -6.12 17.15 0.37
N TYR A 119 -7.15 17.81 -0.16
CA TYR A 119 -7.77 19.00 0.42
C TYR A 119 -9.22 18.73 0.76
N THR A 120 -9.72 19.43 1.78
CA THR A 120 -11.15 19.42 2.13
C THR A 120 -12.00 19.90 0.95
N LEU A 121 -13.25 19.45 0.84
CA LEU A 121 -14.13 19.79 -0.30
C LEU A 121 -14.35 21.28 -0.50
N ASN A 122 -14.23 22.08 0.56
CA ASN A 122 -14.30 23.54 0.51
C ASN A 122 -12.95 24.20 0.17
N GLY A 123 -11.88 23.41 -0.01
CA GLY A 123 -10.54 23.88 -0.36
C GLY A 123 -9.81 24.69 0.70
N LYS A 124 -10.34 24.80 1.93
CA LYS A 124 -9.81 25.70 2.96
C LYS A 124 -8.57 25.17 3.68
N GLN A 125 -8.42 23.85 3.76
CA GLN A 125 -7.29 23.21 4.44
C GLN A 125 -7.00 21.82 3.85
N ASP A 126 -5.81 21.31 4.12
CA ASP A 126 -5.48 19.93 3.77
C ASP A 126 -6.23 18.94 4.68
N VAL A 127 -6.39 17.70 4.19
CA VAL A 127 -7.12 16.64 4.89
C VAL A 127 -6.45 16.26 6.20
N ARG A 128 -5.10 16.27 6.26
CA ARG A 128 -4.35 15.96 7.48
C ARG A 128 -4.67 16.96 8.61
N SER A 129 -4.62 18.25 8.29
CA SER A 129 -4.98 19.32 9.25
C SER A 129 -6.45 19.24 9.67
N ALA A 130 -7.35 18.87 8.76
CA ALA A 130 -8.77 18.72 9.05
C ALA A 130 -9.08 17.55 9.99
N LEU A 131 -8.42 16.42 9.81
CA LEU A 131 -8.63 15.19 10.57
C LEU A 131 -7.81 15.12 11.87
N GLN A 132 -6.77 15.95 12.00
CA GLN A 132 -5.92 16.02 13.18
C GLN A 132 -5.44 14.64 13.67
N ASN A 133 -5.74 14.28 14.91
CA ASN A 133 -5.34 13.03 15.54
C ASN A 133 -5.92 11.76 14.85
N TYR A 134 -7.02 11.91 14.12
CA TYR A 134 -7.63 10.78 13.39
C TYR A 134 -7.02 10.53 12.03
N TYR A 135 -6.19 11.45 11.53
CA TYR A 135 -5.64 11.38 10.18
C TYR A 135 -4.92 10.06 9.92
N THR A 136 -3.98 9.69 10.76
CA THR A 136 -3.15 8.50 10.54
C THR A 136 -4.00 7.23 10.40
N SER A 137 -4.90 6.98 11.34
CA SER A 137 -5.74 5.78 11.30
C SER A 137 -6.65 5.73 10.06
N ILE A 138 -7.23 6.87 9.68
CA ILE A 138 -8.10 6.96 8.49
C ILE A 138 -7.28 6.80 7.21
N GLU A 139 -6.10 7.41 7.13
CA GLU A 139 -5.21 7.35 5.97
C GLU A 139 -4.69 5.93 5.73
N GLU A 140 -4.26 5.24 6.80
CA GLU A 140 -3.82 3.85 6.71
C GLU A 140 -4.96 2.92 6.28
N GLY A 141 -6.14 3.04 6.90
CA GLY A 141 -7.32 2.27 6.50
C GLY A 141 -7.76 2.55 5.06
N LYS A 142 -7.67 3.81 4.61
CA LYS A 142 -7.88 4.18 3.20
C LYS A 142 -6.87 3.48 2.30
N ALA A 143 -5.58 3.51 2.67
CA ALA A 143 -4.51 2.93 1.88
C ALA A 143 -4.67 1.41 1.74
N ASP A 144 -5.04 0.72 2.80
CA ASP A 144 -5.30 -0.71 2.81
C ASP A 144 -6.43 -1.09 1.84
N ILE A 145 -7.59 -0.45 1.97
CA ILE A 145 -8.76 -0.76 1.13
C ILE A 145 -8.54 -0.35 -0.32
N LEU A 146 -7.96 0.81 -0.57
CA LEU A 146 -7.66 1.24 -1.93
C LEU A 146 -6.51 0.46 -2.55
N GLY A 147 -5.59 -0.08 -1.77
CA GLY A 147 -4.56 -1.01 -2.24
C GLY A 147 -5.19 -2.26 -2.86
N LEU A 148 -6.09 -2.92 -2.15
CA LEU A 148 -6.86 -4.06 -2.67
C LEU A 148 -7.71 -3.69 -3.89
N PHE A 149 -8.36 -2.52 -3.87
CA PHE A 149 -9.09 -1.99 -5.01
C PHE A 149 -8.19 -1.84 -6.25
N CYS A 150 -6.98 -1.32 -6.09
CA CYS A 150 -6.01 -1.18 -7.18
C CYS A 150 -5.65 -2.54 -7.80
N VAL A 151 -5.33 -3.54 -6.98
CA VAL A 151 -5.04 -4.90 -7.44
C VAL A 151 -6.23 -5.45 -8.23
N THR A 152 -7.45 -5.34 -7.68
CA THR A 152 -8.67 -5.81 -8.33
C THR A 152 -8.88 -5.15 -9.69
N LYS A 153 -8.77 -3.82 -9.77
CA LYS A 153 -8.95 -3.08 -11.03
C LYS A 153 -7.89 -3.39 -12.07
N LEU A 154 -6.65 -3.55 -11.67
CA LEU A 154 -5.57 -3.91 -12.59
C LEU A 154 -5.72 -5.33 -13.13
N ALA A 155 -6.22 -6.27 -12.31
CA ALA A 155 -6.57 -7.61 -12.77
C ALA A 155 -7.76 -7.57 -13.74
N GLU A 156 -8.84 -6.83 -13.43
CA GLU A 156 -9.98 -6.64 -14.32
C GLU A 156 -9.58 -6.02 -15.68
N TRP A 157 -8.57 -5.17 -15.71
CA TRP A 157 -8.06 -4.55 -16.93
C TRP A 157 -7.03 -5.40 -17.67
N GLY A 158 -6.75 -6.62 -17.20
CA GLY A 158 -5.75 -7.52 -17.80
C GLY A 158 -4.30 -7.05 -17.66
N VAL A 159 -4.03 -6.14 -16.71
CA VAL A 159 -2.67 -5.64 -16.42
C VAL A 159 -1.91 -6.60 -15.51
N LEU A 160 -2.63 -7.25 -14.59
CA LEU A 160 -2.13 -8.35 -13.79
C LEU A 160 -2.67 -9.65 -14.41
N GLU A 161 -1.81 -10.33 -15.18
CA GLU A 161 -2.18 -11.56 -15.88
C GLU A 161 -2.20 -12.77 -14.92
N ASN A 162 -3.06 -13.75 -15.21
CA ASN A 162 -3.18 -15.03 -14.49
C ASN A 162 -3.33 -14.87 -12.96
N LYS A 163 -4.05 -13.85 -12.52
CA LYS A 163 -4.19 -13.47 -11.12
C LYS A 163 -5.39 -14.15 -10.47
N ASP A 164 -5.15 -14.91 -9.41
CA ASP A 164 -6.19 -15.28 -8.45
C ASP A 164 -6.29 -14.19 -7.37
N LEU A 165 -7.35 -13.39 -7.43
CA LEU A 165 -7.58 -12.32 -6.46
C LEU A 165 -7.79 -12.83 -5.03
N MET A 166 -8.19 -14.09 -4.86
CA MET A 166 -8.30 -14.70 -3.53
C MET A 166 -6.95 -14.74 -2.82
N ASP A 167 -5.85 -14.86 -3.55
CA ASP A 167 -4.51 -14.82 -2.95
C ASP A 167 -4.26 -13.47 -2.27
N ASN A 168 -4.65 -12.36 -2.91
CA ASN A 168 -4.52 -11.03 -2.32
C ASN A 168 -5.46 -10.84 -1.13
N TYR A 169 -6.72 -11.26 -1.25
CA TYR A 169 -7.72 -11.04 -0.19
C TYR A 169 -7.39 -11.87 1.06
N VAL A 170 -7.10 -13.15 0.91
CA VAL A 170 -6.79 -14.03 2.06
C VAL A 170 -5.45 -13.66 2.69
N THR A 171 -4.42 -13.37 1.88
CA THR A 171 -3.12 -12.91 2.38
C THR A 171 -3.25 -11.55 3.10
N PHE A 172 -4.12 -10.65 2.61
CA PHE A 172 -4.40 -9.37 3.27
C PHE A 172 -5.02 -9.59 4.67
N ILE A 173 -6.04 -10.45 4.79
CA ILE A 173 -6.66 -10.78 6.08
C ILE A 173 -5.62 -11.32 7.06
N ALA A 174 -4.77 -12.27 6.62
CA ALA A 174 -3.68 -12.77 7.46
C ALA A 174 -2.70 -11.64 7.87
N GLY A 175 -2.46 -10.68 6.97
CA GLY A 175 -1.61 -9.51 7.20
C GLY A 175 -2.16 -8.55 8.26
N ILE A 176 -3.48 -8.40 8.39
CA ILE A 176 -4.11 -7.56 9.42
C ILE A 176 -3.71 -8.05 10.82
N PHE A 177 -3.75 -9.35 11.06
CA PHE A 177 -3.39 -9.92 12.35
C PHE A 177 -1.91 -9.74 12.74
N ARG A 178 -1.06 -9.40 11.80
CA ARG A 178 0.33 -9.02 12.09
C ARG A 178 0.43 -7.64 12.78
N SER A 179 -0.54 -6.78 12.55
CA SER A 179 -0.53 -5.38 12.97
C SER A 179 -1.32 -5.13 14.27
N VAL A 180 -1.92 -6.17 14.84
CA VAL A 180 -2.69 -6.14 16.09
C VAL A 180 -1.84 -6.49 17.29
#